data_11688258181cecab88bcd558929887ca
#
_entry.id   11688258181cecab88bcd558929887ca
#
_cell.length_a   1.000
_cell.length_b   1.000
_cell.length_c   1.000
_cell.angle_alpha   90.00
_cell.angle_beta   90.00
_cell.angle_gamma   90.00
#
_symmetry.space_group_name_H-M   'P 1'
#
loop_
_entity.id
_entity.type
_entity.pdbx_description
1 polymer ?
#
loop_
_entity_poly.entity_id
_entity_poly.type
_entity_poly.pdbx_seq_one_letter_code
_entity_poly.pdbx_strand_id
1 'polypeptide(L)'
;MVMSSAQAHAELRGSRAQAARTALALCASADALAREMEVEVATAADDHRLFALLEQRDVMLQDLAEQLVVLRLERPTADSALFAATERVVDEADALVAEVCAAVDTSHRITVELAAKVGRRAEELRGELDAVQRASNAGVAYGMAGGARLVDRRR
;
A
#
# COMPACT_ATOMS: atom_id res chain seq x y z
N MET A 1 -43.31 -13.18 7.23
CA MET A 1 -42.49 -14.41 7.35
C MET A 1 -41.30 -14.05 8.25
N VAL A 2 -41.33 -14.45 9.51
CA VAL A 2 -40.29 -14.07 10.50
C VAL A 2 -39.14 -15.07 10.37
N MET A 3 -37.96 -14.62 9.95
CA MET A 3 -36.75 -15.46 9.92
C MET A 3 -36.48 -15.99 11.34
N SER A 4 -36.12 -17.26 11.45
CA SER A 4 -35.69 -17.84 12.72
C SER A 4 -34.34 -17.19 13.14
N SER A 5 -34.17 -16.91 14.43
CA SER A 5 -32.91 -16.32 14.93
C SER A 5 -31.67 -17.15 14.55
N ALA A 6 -31.83 -18.48 14.46
CA ALA A 6 -30.77 -19.40 14.01
C ALA A 6 -30.38 -19.20 12.53
N GLN A 7 -31.34 -18.87 11.65
CA GLN A 7 -31.07 -18.55 10.24
C GLN A 7 -30.35 -17.21 10.10
N ALA A 8 -30.78 -16.19 10.84
CA ALA A 8 -30.11 -14.89 10.84
C ALA A 8 -28.65 -14.98 11.33
N HIS A 9 -28.39 -15.78 12.37
CA HIS A 9 -27.03 -16.02 12.86
C HIS A 9 -26.16 -16.83 11.88
N ALA A 10 -26.74 -17.76 11.12
CA ALA A 10 -26.01 -18.51 10.10
C ALA A 10 -25.63 -17.63 8.90
N GLU A 11 -26.54 -16.76 8.47
CA GLU A 11 -26.28 -15.79 7.39
C GLU A 11 -25.20 -14.76 7.77
N LEU A 12 -25.26 -14.22 8.99
CA LEU A 12 -24.25 -13.29 9.52
C LEU A 12 -22.85 -13.93 9.59
N ARG A 13 -22.77 -15.20 10.02
CA ARG A 13 -21.50 -15.95 10.03
C ARG A 13 -20.97 -16.19 8.63
N GLY A 14 -21.84 -16.53 7.68
CA GLY A 14 -21.48 -16.70 6.28
C GLY A 14 -20.94 -15.40 5.65
N SER A 15 -21.61 -14.28 5.91
CA SER A 15 -21.17 -12.96 5.44
C SER A 15 -19.80 -12.57 6.01
N ARG A 16 -19.60 -12.77 7.32
CA ARG A 16 -18.33 -12.47 7.99
C ARG A 16 -17.17 -13.32 7.48
N ALA A 17 -17.38 -14.63 7.30
CA ALA A 17 -16.36 -15.51 6.73
C ALA A 17 -16.02 -15.12 5.28
N GLN A 18 -17.02 -14.73 4.50
CA GLN A 18 -16.81 -14.24 3.13
C GLN A 18 -16.02 -12.94 3.10
N ALA A 19 -16.38 -11.96 3.94
CA ALA A 19 -15.64 -10.70 4.06
C ALA A 19 -14.17 -10.94 4.47
N ALA A 20 -13.93 -11.87 5.40
CA ALA A 20 -12.59 -12.25 5.82
C ALA A 20 -11.76 -12.87 4.68
N ARG A 21 -12.34 -13.79 3.90
CA ARG A 21 -11.67 -14.38 2.73
C ARG A 21 -11.35 -13.32 1.67
N THR A 22 -12.27 -12.38 1.42
CA THR A 22 -12.04 -11.26 0.50
C THR A 22 -10.92 -10.36 1.00
N ALA A 23 -10.89 -10.02 2.29
CA ALA A 23 -9.83 -9.23 2.90
C ALA A 23 -8.45 -9.90 2.77
N LEU A 24 -8.36 -11.22 3.00
CA LEU A 24 -7.11 -11.98 2.81
C LEU A 24 -6.62 -11.94 1.36
N ALA A 25 -7.53 -12.11 0.39
CA ALA A 25 -7.19 -12.03 -1.02
C ALA A 25 -6.69 -10.63 -1.42
N LEU A 26 -7.30 -9.57 -0.88
CA LEU A 26 -6.87 -8.18 -1.11
C LEU A 26 -5.50 -7.92 -0.49
N CYS A 27 -5.22 -8.37 0.73
CA CYS A 27 -3.89 -8.29 1.34
C CYS A 27 -2.84 -8.97 0.46
N ALA A 28 -3.09 -10.20 0.02
CA ALA A 28 -2.15 -10.94 -0.82
C ALA A 28 -1.86 -10.23 -2.16
N SER A 29 -2.90 -9.66 -2.77
CA SER A 29 -2.78 -8.90 -4.02
C SER A 29 -2.02 -7.59 -3.81
N ALA A 30 -2.31 -6.84 -2.75
CA ALA A 30 -1.60 -5.61 -2.41
C ALA A 30 -0.11 -5.86 -2.09
N ASP A 31 0.21 -6.98 -1.45
CA ASP A 31 1.59 -7.39 -1.16
C ASP A 31 2.34 -7.83 -2.42
N ALA A 32 1.66 -8.47 -3.38
CA ALA A 32 2.24 -8.78 -4.68
C ALA A 32 2.61 -7.51 -5.46
N LEU A 33 1.70 -6.53 -5.53
CA LEU A 33 1.97 -5.23 -6.15
C LEU A 33 3.13 -4.50 -5.45
N ALA A 34 3.21 -4.55 -4.11
CA ALA A 34 4.32 -3.93 -3.38
C ALA A 34 5.67 -4.54 -3.76
N ARG A 35 5.76 -5.85 -3.99
CA ARG A 35 7.00 -6.50 -4.47
C ARG A 35 7.35 -6.08 -5.90
N GLU A 36 6.37 -5.94 -6.80
CA GLU A 36 6.62 -5.40 -8.13
C GLU A 36 7.15 -3.97 -8.06
N MET A 37 6.54 -3.12 -7.21
CA MET A 37 7.02 -1.76 -6.98
C MET A 37 8.45 -1.72 -6.43
N GLU A 38 8.83 -2.63 -5.54
CA GLU A 38 10.22 -2.73 -5.05
C GLU A 38 11.21 -2.98 -6.19
N VAL A 39 10.85 -3.83 -7.14
CA VAL A 39 11.68 -4.09 -8.34
C VAL A 39 11.79 -2.84 -9.19
N GLU A 40 10.69 -2.13 -9.47
CA GLU A 40 10.71 -0.90 -10.26
C GLU A 40 11.54 0.21 -9.59
N VAL A 41 11.42 0.39 -8.27
CA VAL A 41 12.23 1.35 -7.50
C VAL A 41 13.72 0.98 -7.57
N ALA A 42 14.06 -0.30 -7.48
CA ALA A 42 15.45 -0.77 -7.53
C ALA A 42 16.09 -0.66 -8.91
N THR A 43 15.31 -0.88 -9.97
CA THR A 43 15.79 -0.85 -11.35
C THR A 43 15.75 0.54 -11.97
N ALA A 44 14.96 1.46 -11.40
CA ALA A 44 14.69 2.79 -11.92
C ALA A 44 14.27 2.78 -13.41
N ALA A 45 13.55 1.74 -13.82
CA ALA A 45 13.32 1.44 -15.22
C ALA A 45 12.18 2.27 -15.83
N ASP A 46 11.10 2.49 -15.07
CA ASP A 46 9.91 3.17 -15.59
C ASP A 46 9.06 3.82 -14.48
N ASP A 47 9.13 5.15 -14.38
CA ASP A 47 8.34 5.91 -13.41
C ASP A 47 6.82 5.80 -13.67
N HIS A 48 6.39 5.70 -14.94
CA HIS A 48 4.98 5.54 -15.28
C HIS A 48 4.41 4.22 -14.76
N ARG A 49 5.19 3.15 -14.87
CA ARG A 49 4.80 1.85 -14.34
C ARG A 49 4.70 1.87 -12.81
N LEU A 50 5.64 2.52 -12.15
CA LEU A 50 5.60 2.69 -10.69
C LEU A 50 4.33 3.43 -10.24
N PHE A 51 3.94 4.51 -10.92
CA PHE A 51 2.70 5.23 -10.62
C PHE A 51 1.46 4.38 -10.86
N ALA A 52 1.40 3.62 -11.95
CA ALA A 52 0.27 2.72 -12.22
C ALA A 52 0.13 1.62 -11.14
N LEU A 53 1.24 1.07 -10.65
CA LEU A 53 1.24 0.10 -9.55
C LEU A 53 0.79 0.72 -8.23
N LEU A 54 1.18 1.99 -7.95
CA LEU A 54 0.72 2.75 -6.80
C LEU A 54 -0.80 2.93 -6.83
N GLU A 55 -1.36 3.38 -7.94
CA GLU A 55 -2.81 3.58 -8.10
C GLU A 55 -3.57 2.25 -7.91
N GLN A 56 -3.09 1.17 -8.51
CA GLN A 56 -3.72 -0.15 -8.34
C GLN A 56 -3.69 -0.60 -6.88
N ARG A 57 -2.58 -0.39 -6.20
CA ARG A 57 -2.44 -0.76 -4.80
C ARG A 57 -3.35 0.08 -3.89
N ASP A 58 -3.47 1.37 -4.16
CA ASP A 58 -4.36 2.26 -3.39
C ASP A 58 -5.81 1.83 -3.49
N VAL A 59 -6.29 1.45 -4.68
CA VAL A 59 -7.64 0.88 -4.87
C VAL A 59 -7.82 -0.38 -4.03
N MET A 60 -6.87 -1.32 -4.07
CA MET A 60 -6.96 -2.55 -3.27
C MET A 60 -6.95 -2.30 -1.75
N LEU A 61 -6.18 -1.32 -1.28
CA LEU A 61 -6.17 -0.94 0.14
C LEU A 61 -7.46 -0.25 0.56
N GLN A 62 -8.10 0.50 -0.33
CA GLN A 62 -9.42 1.07 -0.10
C GLN A 62 -10.49 -0.03 0.00
N ASP A 63 -10.52 -0.97 -0.94
CA ASP A 63 -11.42 -2.12 -0.91
C ASP A 63 -11.20 -2.96 0.37
N LEU A 64 -9.95 -3.15 0.77
CA LEU A 64 -9.61 -3.81 2.03
C LEU A 64 -10.19 -3.07 3.24
N ALA A 65 -10.07 -1.74 3.29
CA ALA A 65 -10.62 -0.94 4.36
C ALA A 65 -12.15 -1.10 4.48
N GLU A 66 -12.86 -1.20 3.35
CA GLU A 66 -14.31 -1.48 3.31
C GLU A 66 -14.63 -2.86 3.90
N GLN A 67 -13.87 -3.90 3.55
CA GLN A 67 -14.06 -5.24 4.11
C GLN A 67 -13.79 -5.27 5.63
N LEU A 68 -12.80 -4.54 6.11
CA LEU A 68 -12.49 -4.42 7.53
C LEU A 68 -13.60 -3.70 8.32
N VAL A 69 -14.30 -2.74 7.70
CA VAL A 69 -15.48 -2.11 8.29
C VAL A 69 -16.60 -3.13 8.46
N VAL A 70 -16.87 -3.96 7.46
CA VAL A 70 -17.86 -5.03 7.55
C VAL A 70 -17.52 -6.00 8.68
N LEU A 71 -16.26 -6.46 8.75
CA LEU A 71 -15.78 -7.36 9.80
C LEU A 71 -15.92 -6.76 11.20
N ARG A 72 -15.72 -5.45 11.34
CA ARG A 72 -15.85 -4.73 12.62
C ARG A 72 -17.30 -4.55 13.04
N LEU A 73 -18.19 -4.24 12.09
CA LEU A 73 -19.62 -4.03 12.35
C LEU A 73 -20.34 -5.32 12.71
N GLU A 74 -19.90 -6.46 12.17
CA GLU A 74 -20.45 -7.77 12.45
C GLU A 74 -19.88 -8.41 13.73
N ARG A 75 -19.02 -7.71 14.46
CA ARG A 75 -18.48 -8.23 15.72
C ARG A 75 -19.61 -8.33 16.74
N PRO A 76 -19.87 -9.52 17.34
CA PRO A 76 -20.91 -9.67 18.34
C PRO A 76 -20.67 -8.69 19.49
N THR A 77 -21.75 -7.98 19.89
CA THR A 77 -21.72 -7.11 21.07
C THR A 77 -21.43 -7.96 22.32
N ALA A 78 -20.84 -7.35 23.35
CA ALA A 78 -20.40 -8.05 24.56
C ALA A 78 -21.50 -8.89 25.23
N ASP A 79 -22.78 -8.55 25.03
CA ASP A 79 -23.94 -9.31 25.54
C ASP A 79 -24.11 -10.67 24.83
N SER A 80 -23.67 -10.83 23.59
CA SER A 80 -23.60 -12.12 22.91
C SER A 80 -22.47 -13.02 23.40
N ALA A 81 -21.40 -12.44 23.98
CA ALA A 81 -20.25 -13.18 24.47
C ALA A 81 -20.59 -14.02 25.74
N LEU A 82 -21.58 -13.61 26.53
CA LEU A 82 -22.04 -14.38 27.70
C LEU A 82 -22.73 -15.69 27.31
N PHE A 83 -23.39 -15.76 26.15
CA PHE A 83 -23.99 -16.99 25.63
C PHE A 83 -22.98 -17.89 24.89
N ALA A 84 -21.90 -17.31 24.33
CA ALA A 84 -20.87 -18.06 23.59
C ALA A 84 -19.86 -18.76 24.51
N ALA A 85 -19.86 -18.50 25.80
CA ALA A 85 -18.93 -19.09 26.76
C ALA A 85 -19.16 -20.61 27.01
N THR A 86 -20.28 -21.16 26.51
CA THR A 86 -20.65 -22.57 26.74
C THR A 86 -20.31 -23.51 25.58
N GLU A 87 -19.97 -23.00 24.39
CA GLU A 87 -19.50 -23.81 23.26
C GLU A 87 -18.25 -23.20 22.66
N ARG A 88 -17.09 -23.65 23.10
CA ARG A 88 -15.79 -23.37 22.46
C ARG A 88 -15.65 -24.15 21.14
N VAL A 89 -16.52 -23.93 20.21
CA VAL A 89 -16.20 -24.13 18.81
C VAL A 89 -15.54 -22.82 18.40
N VAL A 90 -14.21 -22.80 18.23
CA VAL A 90 -13.52 -21.70 17.54
C VAL A 90 -14.23 -21.59 16.20
N ASP A 91 -15.07 -20.57 16.03
CA ASP A 91 -15.85 -20.41 14.80
C ASP A 91 -14.84 -20.18 13.66
N GLU A 92 -15.03 -20.85 12.53
CA GLU A 92 -14.19 -20.66 11.33
C GLU A 92 -14.02 -19.17 11.00
N ALA A 93 -15.06 -18.36 11.23
CA ALA A 93 -15.01 -16.92 11.05
C ALA A 93 -14.03 -16.24 12.00
N ASP A 94 -13.89 -16.67 13.25
CA ASP A 94 -12.94 -16.07 14.21
C ASP A 94 -11.51 -16.44 13.87
N ALA A 95 -11.26 -17.66 13.38
CA ALA A 95 -9.95 -18.07 12.89
C ALA A 95 -9.55 -17.23 11.65
N LEU A 96 -10.46 -17.06 10.69
CA LEU A 96 -10.23 -16.22 9.51
C LEU A 96 -9.98 -14.74 9.88
N VAL A 97 -10.68 -14.19 10.87
CA VAL A 97 -10.44 -12.82 11.35
C VAL A 97 -9.05 -12.69 11.97
N ALA A 98 -8.57 -13.68 12.71
CA ALA A 98 -7.20 -13.68 13.23
C ALA A 98 -6.15 -13.70 12.10
N GLU A 99 -6.39 -14.49 11.05
CA GLU A 99 -5.55 -14.50 9.85
C GLU A 99 -5.56 -13.14 9.13
N VAL A 100 -6.73 -12.50 9.00
CA VAL A 100 -6.85 -11.15 8.43
C VAL A 100 -6.01 -10.14 9.23
N CYS A 101 -6.09 -10.15 10.56
CA CYS A 101 -5.28 -9.27 11.40
C CYS A 101 -3.79 -9.47 11.13
N ALA A 102 -3.31 -10.70 11.09
CA ALA A 102 -1.90 -11.01 10.80
C ALA A 102 -1.48 -10.59 9.39
N ALA A 103 -2.36 -10.75 8.39
CA ALA A 103 -2.11 -10.32 7.02
C ALA A 103 -2.06 -8.80 6.92
N VAL A 104 -2.96 -8.06 7.58
CA VAL A 104 -2.97 -6.59 7.62
C VAL A 104 -1.70 -6.05 8.28
N ASP A 105 -1.25 -6.63 9.40
CA ASP A 105 0.00 -6.24 10.06
C ASP A 105 1.21 -6.45 9.13
N THR A 106 1.21 -7.54 8.38
CA THR A 106 2.25 -7.84 7.39
C THR A 106 2.23 -6.83 6.24
N SER A 107 1.07 -6.56 5.67
CA SER A 107 0.87 -5.56 4.61
C SER A 107 1.27 -4.16 5.06
N HIS A 108 0.96 -3.80 6.31
CA HIS A 108 1.38 -2.52 6.89
C HIS A 108 2.91 -2.41 6.96
N ARG A 109 3.59 -3.45 7.45
CA ARG A 109 5.07 -3.49 7.50
C ARG A 109 5.68 -3.34 6.11
N ILE A 110 5.19 -4.09 5.12
CA ILE A 110 5.64 -3.98 3.73
C ILE A 110 5.44 -2.54 3.20
N THR A 111 4.31 -1.91 3.53
CA THR A 111 4.03 -0.52 3.14
C THR A 111 5.06 0.46 3.71
N VAL A 112 5.40 0.33 4.98
CA VAL A 112 6.40 1.20 5.64
C VAL A 112 7.79 1.01 5.02
N GLU A 113 8.18 -0.23 4.76
CA GLU A 113 9.47 -0.55 4.13
C GLU A 113 9.55 0.01 2.69
N LEU A 114 8.47 -0.15 1.91
CA LEU A 114 8.38 0.38 0.55
C LEU A 114 8.43 1.92 0.55
N ALA A 115 7.69 2.59 1.43
CA ALA A 115 7.70 4.04 1.55
C ALA A 115 9.12 4.57 1.86
N ALA A 116 9.86 3.87 2.72
CA ALA A 116 11.25 4.22 3.01
C ALA A 116 12.18 4.04 1.80
N LYS A 117 11.96 3.00 0.97
CA LYS A 117 12.74 2.79 -0.28
C LYS A 117 12.44 3.85 -1.32
N VAL A 118 11.16 4.17 -1.54
CA VAL A 118 10.73 5.24 -2.46
C VAL A 118 11.27 6.59 -2.00
N GLY A 119 11.21 6.89 -0.71
CA GLY A 119 11.77 8.13 -0.14
C GLY A 119 13.26 8.28 -0.41
N ARG A 120 14.06 7.23 -0.18
CA ARG A 120 15.50 7.24 -0.49
C ARG A 120 15.77 7.49 -1.97
N ARG A 121 15.03 6.82 -2.85
CA ARG A 121 15.18 7.01 -4.31
C ARG A 121 14.83 8.43 -4.74
N ALA A 122 13.79 9.01 -4.17
CA ALA A 122 13.42 10.40 -4.44
C ALA A 122 14.51 11.39 -4.02
N GLU A 123 15.20 11.15 -2.91
CA GLU A 123 16.32 11.98 -2.47
C GLU A 123 17.56 11.81 -3.36
N GLU A 124 17.88 10.61 -3.80
CA GLU A 124 18.94 10.36 -4.79
C GLU A 124 18.69 11.13 -6.08
N LEU A 125 17.48 11.04 -6.64
CA LEU A 125 17.09 11.76 -7.86
C LEU A 125 17.17 13.28 -7.69
N ARG A 126 16.80 13.82 -6.53
CA ARG A 126 16.98 15.26 -6.23
C ARG A 126 18.44 15.63 -6.24
N GLY A 127 19.31 14.83 -5.63
CA GLY A 127 20.75 15.04 -5.63
C GLY A 127 21.34 15.01 -7.03
N GLU A 128 20.93 14.09 -7.88
CA GLU A 128 21.33 14.00 -9.30
C GLU A 128 20.87 15.24 -10.08
N LEU A 129 19.62 15.68 -9.90
CA LEU A 129 19.07 16.87 -10.54
C LEU A 129 19.85 18.13 -10.15
N ASP A 130 20.13 18.30 -8.85
CA ASP A 130 20.93 19.42 -8.35
C ASP A 130 22.36 19.42 -8.91
N ALA A 131 22.96 18.25 -9.12
CA ALA A 131 24.26 18.11 -9.74
C ALA A 131 24.24 18.53 -11.23
N VAL A 132 23.23 18.08 -11.98
CA VAL A 132 23.02 18.47 -13.38
C VAL A 132 22.79 19.98 -13.50
N GLN A 133 21.96 20.56 -12.62
CA GLN A 133 21.71 22.00 -12.61
C GLN A 133 22.98 22.80 -12.32
N ARG A 134 23.80 22.38 -11.36
CA ARG A 134 25.11 23.02 -11.08
C ARG A 134 26.06 22.92 -12.26
N ALA A 135 26.14 21.76 -12.91
CA ALA A 135 26.97 21.57 -14.10
C ALA A 135 26.49 22.44 -15.28
N SER A 136 25.18 22.54 -15.51
CA SER A 136 24.59 23.41 -16.51
C SER A 136 24.90 24.88 -16.26
N ASN A 137 24.73 25.36 -15.02
CA ASN A 137 25.02 26.73 -14.64
C ASN A 137 26.55 27.06 -14.80
N ALA A 138 27.43 26.12 -14.44
CA ALA A 138 28.86 26.27 -14.66
C ALA A 138 29.19 26.36 -16.17
N GLY A 139 28.57 25.48 -17.01
CA GLY A 139 28.77 25.52 -18.46
C GLY A 139 28.36 26.86 -19.08
N VAL A 140 27.25 27.45 -18.65
CA VAL A 140 26.80 28.77 -19.06
C VAL A 140 27.81 29.85 -18.64
N ALA A 141 28.29 29.83 -17.39
CA ALA A 141 29.27 30.79 -16.90
C ALA A 141 30.58 30.72 -17.66
N TYR A 142 31.09 29.51 -17.97
CA TYR A 142 32.31 29.35 -18.78
C TYR A 142 32.10 29.76 -20.24
N GLY A 143 30.94 29.49 -20.84
CA GLY A 143 30.59 29.88 -22.20
C GLY A 143 30.54 31.43 -22.34
N MET A 144 29.99 32.14 -21.38
CA MET A 144 29.96 33.58 -21.35
C MET A 144 31.37 34.20 -21.15
N ALA A 145 32.20 33.58 -20.31
CA ALA A 145 33.59 34.03 -20.11
C ALA A 145 34.48 33.82 -21.36
N GLY A 146 34.24 32.76 -22.14
CA GLY A 146 34.94 32.48 -23.40
C GLY A 146 34.58 33.44 -24.53
N GLY A 147 33.30 33.90 -24.58
CA GLY A 147 32.86 34.89 -25.57
C GLY A 147 33.49 36.25 -25.39
N ALA A 148 33.68 36.70 -24.15
CA ALA A 148 34.34 37.99 -23.86
C ALA A 148 35.82 38.03 -24.27
N ARG A 149 36.54 36.92 -24.25
CA ARG A 149 37.95 36.84 -24.66
C ARG A 149 38.19 36.87 -26.16
N LEU A 150 37.20 36.47 -26.99
CA LEU A 150 37.31 36.46 -28.44
C LEU A 150 37.12 37.85 -29.07
N VAL A 151 36.43 38.78 -28.38
CA VAL A 151 36.19 40.15 -28.89
C VAL A 151 37.42 41.05 -28.67
N ASP A 152 38.23 40.77 -27.63
CA ASP A 152 39.37 41.63 -27.27
C ASP A 152 40.66 41.35 -28.07
N ARG A 153 40.70 40.30 -28.93
CA ARG A 153 41.86 39.97 -29.79
C ARG A 153 41.80 40.53 -31.21
N ARG A 154 40.82 41.35 -31.54
CA ARG A 154 40.68 41.99 -32.86
C ARG A 154 40.79 43.54 -32.85
N ARG A 155 41.60 44.07 -31.95
CA ARG A 155 42.05 45.47 -32.07
C ARG A 155 43.58 45.54 -32.19
#